data_75937710fb4caadea009be5d0f92947c
#
_entry.id   75937710fb4caadea009be5d0f92947c
#
_cell.length_a   1.000
_cell.length_b   1.000
_cell.length_c   1.000
_cell.angle_alpha   90.00
_cell.angle_beta   90.00
_cell.angle_gamma   90.00
#
_symmetry.space_group_name_H-M   'P 1'
#
loop_
_entity.id
_entity.type
_entity.pdbx_description
1 polymer ?
#
loop_
_entity_poly.entity_id
_entity_poly.type
_entity_poly.pdbx_seq_one_letter_code
_entity_poly.pdbx_strand_id
1 'polypeptide(L)'
;GRYRNEKQYGDALEYLLKENKIAYKRESSIDPSFTGEKSRRNIVDFIIEDKIVVEFKVKDAIIKEDYLQTLRYLVSSNKKLGLIFNFRQKYLRPKRVLNNKI
;
A
#
# COMPACT_ATOMS: atom_id res chain seq x y z
N GLY A 1 -6.44 18.51 5.70
CA GLY A 1 -6.20 18.90 4.34
C GLY A 1 -5.36 17.94 3.57
N ARG A 2 -5.21 18.18 2.28
CA ARG A 2 -4.49 17.27 1.40
C ARG A 2 -2.98 17.20 1.65
N TYR A 3 -2.46 18.04 2.52
CA TYR A 3 -1.04 18.04 2.88
C TYR A 3 -0.76 17.42 4.23
N ARG A 4 -1.73 16.73 4.81
CA ARG A 4 -1.48 15.96 6.02
C ARG A 4 -0.43 14.89 5.73
N ASN A 5 0.37 14.58 6.75
CA ASN A 5 1.38 13.55 6.59
C ASN A 5 0.75 12.15 6.53
N GLU A 6 1.53 11.20 6.02
CA GLU A 6 1.08 9.82 5.84
C GLU A 6 0.61 9.18 7.15
N LYS A 7 1.26 9.53 8.26
CA LYS A 7 0.90 8.97 9.56
C LYS A 7 -0.53 9.33 9.94
N GLN A 8 -0.94 10.58 9.71
CA GLN A 8 -2.29 11.02 10.04
C GLN A 8 -3.35 10.30 9.21
N TYR A 9 -3.09 10.09 7.93
CA TYR A 9 -3.99 9.34 7.07
C TYR A 9 -4.05 7.87 7.49
N GLY A 10 -2.89 7.31 7.86
CA GLY A 10 -2.83 5.94 8.37
C GLY A 10 -3.62 5.78 9.65
N ASP A 11 -3.52 6.73 10.57
CA ASP A 11 -4.27 6.68 11.84
C ASP A 11 -5.77 6.73 11.57
N ALA A 12 -6.21 7.56 10.61
CA ALA A 12 -7.62 7.65 10.24
C ALA A 12 -8.13 6.35 9.62
N LEU A 13 -7.34 5.76 8.72
CA LEU A 13 -7.71 4.48 8.12
C LEU A 13 -7.79 3.38 9.17
N GLU A 14 -6.81 3.32 10.06
CA GLU A 14 -6.80 2.33 11.14
C GLU A 14 -8.03 2.42 12.01
N TYR A 15 -8.43 3.64 12.36
CA TYR A 15 -9.65 3.87 13.13
C TYR A 15 -10.87 3.31 12.41
N LEU A 16 -11.00 3.59 11.12
CA LEU A 16 -12.13 3.11 10.33
C LEU A 16 -12.14 1.58 10.20
N LEU A 17 -10.98 0.98 10.03
CA LEU A 17 -10.88 -0.48 9.95
C LEU A 17 -11.30 -1.13 11.26
N LYS A 18 -10.87 -0.58 12.40
CA LYS A 18 -11.26 -1.08 13.72
C LYS A 18 -12.75 -0.93 13.95
N GLU A 19 -13.31 0.24 13.62
CA GLU A 19 -14.76 0.50 13.79
C GLU A 19 -15.61 -0.47 12.99
N ASN A 20 -15.13 -0.89 11.82
CA ASN A 20 -15.86 -1.80 10.94
C ASN A 20 -15.45 -3.26 11.13
N LYS A 21 -14.62 -3.54 12.12
CA LYS A 21 -14.15 -4.90 12.45
C LYS A 21 -13.49 -5.59 11.27
N ILE A 22 -12.71 -4.82 10.49
CA ILE A 22 -11.96 -5.34 9.35
C ILE A 22 -10.54 -5.65 9.81
N ALA A 23 -10.10 -6.88 9.59
CA ALA A 23 -8.75 -7.31 9.97
C ALA A 23 -7.71 -6.62 9.10
N TYR A 24 -6.59 -6.21 9.70
CA TYR A 24 -5.52 -5.54 8.98
C TYR A 24 -4.19 -5.71 9.71
N LYS A 25 -3.12 -5.45 8.96
CA LYS A 25 -1.78 -5.25 9.51
C LYS A 25 -1.28 -3.92 9.01
N ARG A 26 -0.67 -3.14 9.88
CA ARG A 26 -0.13 -1.82 9.53
C ARG A 26 1.39 -1.86 9.52
N GLU A 27 2.01 -1.18 8.53
CA GLU A 27 3.46 -1.14 8.36
C GLU A 27 4.05 -2.55 8.30
N SER A 28 3.45 -3.39 7.47
CA SER A 28 3.76 -4.81 7.42
C SER A 28 4.89 -5.10 6.45
N SER A 29 5.80 -5.98 6.84
CA SER A 29 6.84 -6.47 5.95
C SER A 29 6.29 -7.56 5.06
N ILE A 30 6.72 -7.53 3.80
CA ILE A 30 6.46 -8.59 2.82
C ILE A 30 7.80 -9.29 2.56
N ASP A 31 7.77 -10.59 2.31
CA ASP A 31 8.97 -11.35 2.04
C ASP A 31 9.77 -10.73 0.89
N PRO A 32 11.11 -10.70 0.98
CA PRO A 32 11.93 -10.20 -0.11
C PRO A 32 11.62 -10.90 -1.43
N SER A 33 11.63 -10.14 -2.52
CA SER A 33 11.38 -10.73 -3.84
C SER A 33 12.57 -11.51 -4.37
N PHE A 34 13.74 -11.36 -3.76
CA PHE A 34 14.93 -12.16 -4.09
C PHE A 34 15.87 -12.21 -2.89
N THR A 35 16.74 -13.21 -2.86
CA THR A 35 17.73 -13.37 -1.80
C THR A 35 18.68 -12.18 -1.79
N GLY A 36 18.90 -11.61 -0.61
CA GLY A 36 19.80 -10.47 -0.45
C GLY A 36 19.12 -9.12 -0.54
N GLU A 37 17.85 -9.06 -0.89
CA GLU A 37 17.09 -7.82 -0.89
C GLU A 37 16.94 -7.31 0.54
N LYS A 38 17.14 -6.02 0.73
CA LYS A 38 16.97 -5.42 2.06
C LYS A 38 15.52 -5.54 2.50
N SER A 39 15.30 -6.07 3.70
CA SER A 39 13.96 -6.33 4.23
C SER A 39 13.08 -5.08 4.27
N ARG A 40 13.66 -3.90 4.55
CA ARG A 40 12.90 -2.65 4.63
C ARG A 40 12.33 -2.17 3.29
N ARG A 41 12.78 -2.72 2.18
CA ARG A 41 12.28 -2.32 0.85
C ARG A 41 10.90 -2.87 0.58
N ASN A 42 10.44 -3.82 1.38
CA ASN A 42 9.16 -4.50 1.20
C ASN A 42 8.20 -4.23 2.35
N ILE A 43 8.31 -3.05 2.97
CA ILE A 43 7.34 -2.63 3.99
C ILE A 43 6.24 -1.86 3.29
N VAL A 44 5.00 -2.29 3.50
CA VAL A 44 3.82 -1.62 2.96
C VAL A 44 3.04 -0.97 4.09
N ASP A 45 2.25 0.05 3.78
CA ASP A 45 1.54 0.81 4.81
C ASP A 45 0.45 -0.01 5.48
N PHE A 46 -0.33 -0.75 4.69
CA PHE A 46 -1.36 -1.64 5.23
C PHE A 46 -1.49 -2.89 4.39
N ILE A 47 -1.89 -3.98 5.06
CA ILE A 47 -2.41 -5.17 4.39
C ILE A 47 -3.78 -5.43 5.00
N ILE A 48 -4.83 -5.35 4.19
CA ILE A 48 -6.21 -5.47 4.66
C ILE A 48 -6.73 -6.86 4.35
N GLU A 49 -7.22 -7.55 5.37
CA GLU A 49 -7.79 -8.90 5.30
C GLU A 49 -6.85 -9.91 4.63
N ASP A 50 -5.55 -9.66 4.77
CA ASP A 50 -4.51 -10.50 4.16
C ASP A 50 -4.64 -10.60 2.63
N LYS A 51 -5.32 -9.64 2.00
CA LYS A 51 -5.65 -9.68 0.57
C LYS A 51 -5.25 -8.43 -0.19
N ILE A 52 -5.39 -7.25 0.45
CA ILE A 52 -5.23 -5.98 -0.24
C ILE A 52 -4.04 -5.24 0.34
N VAL A 53 -3.06 -4.94 -0.50
CA VAL A 53 -1.90 -4.14 -0.13
C VAL A 53 -2.24 -2.67 -0.36
N VAL A 54 -2.00 -1.82 0.63
CA VAL A 54 -2.27 -0.39 0.54
C VAL A 54 -0.97 0.38 0.71
N GLU A 55 -0.70 1.29 -0.21
CA GLU A 55 0.45 2.17 -0.18
C GLU A 55 0.02 3.62 -0.21
N PHE A 56 0.62 4.44 0.63
CA PHE A 56 0.39 5.89 0.67
C PHE A 56 1.57 6.61 0.03
N LYS A 57 1.26 7.62 -0.78
CA LYS A 57 2.26 8.48 -1.39
C LYS A 57 1.86 9.93 -1.20
N VAL A 58 2.86 10.81 -1.16
CA VAL A 58 2.65 12.26 -1.14
C VAL A 58 3.62 12.84 -2.17
N LYS A 59 3.21 12.89 -3.43
CA LYS A 59 4.08 13.30 -4.53
C LYS A 59 3.24 13.89 -5.66
N ASP A 60 3.87 14.57 -6.57
CA ASP A 60 3.17 15.27 -7.66
C ASP A 60 2.39 14.32 -8.56
N ALA A 61 2.94 13.15 -8.82
CA ALA A 61 2.26 12.15 -9.65
C ALA A 61 2.77 10.74 -9.29
N ILE A 62 1.89 9.76 -9.46
CA ILE A 62 2.28 8.36 -9.39
C ILE A 62 2.93 8.02 -10.73
N ILE A 63 4.16 7.53 -10.66
CA ILE A 63 4.94 7.17 -11.86
C ILE A 63 5.00 5.65 -12.01
N LYS A 64 5.50 5.20 -13.14
CA LYS A 64 5.60 3.77 -13.46
C LYS A 64 6.35 2.99 -12.37
N GLU A 65 7.42 3.58 -11.81
CA GLU A 65 8.18 2.91 -10.75
C GLU A 65 7.36 2.65 -9.51
N ASP A 66 6.45 3.56 -9.14
CA ASP A 66 5.55 3.35 -8.01
C ASP A 66 4.64 2.14 -8.27
N TYR A 67 4.11 2.07 -9.48
CA TYR A 67 3.26 0.95 -9.90
C TYR A 67 4.03 -0.37 -9.86
N LEU A 68 5.22 -0.40 -10.45
CA LEU A 68 6.04 -1.61 -10.51
C LEU A 68 6.48 -2.07 -9.12
N GLN A 69 6.78 -1.14 -8.23
CA GLN A 69 7.15 -1.47 -6.86
C GLN A 69 5.99 -2.17 -6.14
N THR A 70 4.78 -1.63 -6.26
CA THR A 70 3.61 -2.24 -5.66
C THR A 70 3.32 -3.60 -6.30
N LEU A 71 3.44 -3.71 -7.61
CA LEU A 71 3.27 -5.00 -8.29
C LEU A 71 4.26 -6.05 -7.76
N ARG A 72 5.51 -5.65 -7.54
CA ARG A 72 6.52 -6.55 -6.98
C ARG A 72 6.11 -7.04 -5.58
N TYR A 73 5.57 -6.15 -4.75
CA TYR A 73 5.05 -6.56 -3.44
C TYR A 73 3.94 -7.59 -3.59
N LEU A 74 3.02 -7.38 -4.52
CA LEU A 74 1.92 -8.32 -4.74
C LEU A 74 2.42 -9.68 -5.19
N VAL A 75 3.38 -9.72 -6.11
CA VAL A 75 3.93 -10.96 -6.62
C VAL A 75 4.64 -11.73 -5.50
N SER A 76 5.51 -11.06 -4.73
CA SER A 76 6.29 -11.72 -3.68
C SER A 76 5.42 -12.19 -2.52
N SER A 77 4.29 -11.53 -2.26
CA SER A 77 3.38 -11.89 -1.18
C SER A 77 2.20 -12.73 -1.66
N ASN A 78 2.11 -13.01 -2.94
CA ASN A 78 1.04 -13.79 -3.56
C ASN A 78 -0.33 -13.16 -3.33
N LYS A 79 -0.43 -11.85 -3.51
CA LYS A 79 -1.68 -11.10 -3.33
C LYS A 79 -2.14 -10.52 -4.65
N LYS A 80 -3.44 -10.37 -4.81
CA LYS A 80 -4.06 -10.00 -6.08
C LYS A 80 -4.13 -8.51 -6.32
N LEU A 81 -4.45 -7.72 -5.28
CA LEU A 81 -4.80 -6.31 -5.44
C LEU A 81 -3.95 -5.41 -4.58
N GLY A 82 -3.46 -4.34 -5.18
CA GLY A 82 -2.84 -3.24 -4.46
C GLY A 82 -3.56 -1.94 -4.76
N LEU A 83 -3.56 -1.03 -3.80
CA LEU A 83 -4.11 0.31 -3.94
C LEU A 83 -3.05 1.33 -3.56
N ILE A 84 -2.79 2.28 -4.44
CA ILE A 84 -1.87 3.39 -4.16
C ILE A 84 -2.70 4.65 -4.01
N PHE A 85 -2.63 5.27 -2.83
CA PHE A 85 -3.29 6.54 -2.56
C PHE A 85 -2.25 7.65 -2.57
N ASN A 86 -2.45 8.66 -3.42
CA ASN A 86 -1.58 9.82 -3.46
C ASN A 86 -2.31 11.02 -2.87
N PHE A 87 -1.92 11.41 -1.65
CA PHE A 87 -2.61 12.46 -0.90
C PHE A 87 -2.31 13.87 -1.39
N ARG A 88 -1.44 14.02 -2.37
CA ARG A 88 -1.19 15.32 -2.96
C ARG A 88 -2.15 15.65 -4.10
N GLN A 89 -2.92 14.69 -4.56
CA GLN A 89 -3.90 14.90 -5.61
C GLN A 89 -5.12 15.66 -5.09
N LYS A 90 -5.72 16.46 -5.98
CA LYS A 90 -6.93 17.23 -5.64
C LYS A 90 -8.08 16.31 -5.22
N TYR A 91 -8.25 15.21 -5.93
CA TYR A 91 -9.26 14.20 -5.61
C TYR A 91 -8.55 12.91 -5.23
N LEU A 92 -8.97 12.34 -4.11
CA LEU A 92 -8.35 11.11 -3.62
C LEU A 92 -8.94 9.91 -4.36
N ARG A 93 -8.25 9.49 -5.40
CA ARG A 93 -8.59 8.28 -6.15
C ARG A 93 -7.44 7.30 -6.08
N PRO A 94 -7.68 6.09 -5.57
CA PRO A 94 -6.59 5.12 -5.53
C PRO A 94 -6.25 4.63 -6.92
N LYS A 95 -4.98 4.42 -7.17
CA LYS A 95 -4.53 3.71 -8.35
C LYS A 95 -4.53 2.21 -8.04
N ARG A 96 -5.24 1.44 -8.84
CA ARG A 96 -5.30 -0.01 -8.66
C ARG A 96 -4.14 -0.68 -9.36
N VAL A 97 -3.53 -1.63 -8.68
CA VAL A 97 -2.45 -2.46 -9.21
C VAL A 97 -2.92 -3.90 -9.12
N LEU A 98 -2.98 -4.60 -10.24
CA LEU A 98 -3.44 -5.98 -10.26
C LEU A 98 -2.28 -6.92 -10.56
N ASN A 99 -2.22 -7.99 -9.79
CA ASN A 99 -1.28 -9.08 -10.02
C ASN A 99 -1.99 -10.14 -10.87
N ASN A 100 -1.68 -10.16 -12.16
CA ASN A 100 -2.33 -11.06 -13.10
C ASN A 100 -1.72 -12.47 -13.12
N LYS A 101 -0.77 -12.73 -12.22
CA LYS A 101 -0.16 -14.06 -12.10
C LYS A 101 -0.96 -15.00 -11.20
N ILE A 102 -2.01 -14.50 -10.59
CA ILE A 102 -2.92 -15.30 -9.77
C ILE A 102 -4.37 -15.04 -10.12
#